data_32a9855715fcc64220d99b0e60e88b81
#
_entry.id   32a9855715fcc64220d99b0e60e88b81
#
_cell.length_a   1.000
_cell.length_b   1.000
_cell.length_c   1.000
_cell.angle_alpha   90.00
_cell.angle_beta   90.00
_cell.angle_gamma   90.00
#
_symmetry.space_group_name_H-M   'P 1'
#
loop_
_entity.id
_entity.type
_entity.pdbx_description
1 polymer ?
#
loop_
_entity_poly.entity_id
_entity_poly.type
_entity_poly.pdbx_seq_one_letter_code
_entity_poly.pdbx_strand_id
1 'polypeptide(L)'
;MWVDYLKTWVLLLTLTFFVLIFFFALAGAPGLTIALLIMVALDITAFFYSDKLILKIFKARKSSYSEKPELHELIRELSTRAKIKTPQVYIIPSNSPNAFATGRPRKPYLAITNGLLSELEDQELRGALAHEIAHLSSKDILLTTVSSFLAAMVLYLTN
;
A
#
# COMPACT_ATOMS: atom_id res chain seq x y z
N MET A 1 2.85 1.08 -17.51
CA MET A 1 3.91 0.36 -16.77
C MET A 1 5.15 1.22 -16.52
N TRP A 2 5.81 1.82 -17.55
CA TRP A 2 6.95 2.72 -17.33
C TRP A 2 6.55 4.04 -16.64
N VAL A 3 5.41 4.62 -16.99
CA VAL A 3 4.93 5.90 -16.45
C VAL A 3 4.67 5.80 -14.93
N ASP A 4 4.21 4.67 -14.44
CA ASP A 4 3.86 4.47 -13.03
C ASP A 4 5.11 4.34 -12.16
N TYR A 5 6.12 3.63 -12.68
CA TYR A 5 7.44 3.62 -12.04
C TYR A 5 8.05 5.02 -12.03
N LEU A 6 7.88 5.78 -13.13
CA LEU A 6 8.40 7.14 -13.21
C LEU A 6 7.77 8.05 -12.15
N LYS A 7 6.44 8.03 -11.98
CA LYS A 7 5.74 8.81 -10.95
C LYS A 7 6.23 8.46 -9.53
N THR A 8 6.41 7.17 -9.25
CA THR A 8 6.92 6.72 -7.94
C THR A 8 8.35 7.21 -7.71
N TRP A 9 9.22 7.11 -8.72
CA TRP A 9 10.57 7.63 -8.61
C TRP A 9 10.60 9.15 -8.46
N VAL A 10 9.76 9.89 -9.19
CA VAL A 10 9.65 11.35 -9.04
C VAL A 10 9.25 11.72 -7.62
N LEU A 11 8.26 11.03 -7.02
CA LEU A 11 7.86 11.26 -5.64
C LEU A 11 9.02 11.03 -4.66
N LEU A 12 9.68 9.86 -4.75
CA LEU A 12 10.78 9.49 -3.87
C LEU A 12 11.95 10.46 -3.99
N LEU A 13 12.38 10.77 -5.22
CA LEU A 13 13.48 11.70 -5.46
C LEU A 13 13.16 13.12 -5.00
N THR A 14 11.92 13.57 -5.14
CA THR A 14 11.51 14.90 -4.65
C THR A 14 11.59 14.95 -3.12
N LEU A 15 11.09 13.92 -2.43
CA LEU A 15 11.18 13.84 -0.97
C LEU A 15 12.63 13.80 -0.51
N THR A 16 13.44 12.95 -1.14
CA THR A 16 14.87 12.83 -0.89
C THR A 16 15.58 14.18 -1.04
N PHE A 17 15.30 14.90 -2.13
CA PHE A 17 15.89 16.22 -2.40
C PHE A 17 15.64 17.22 -1.27
N PHE A 18 14.41 17.32 -0.77
CA PHE A 18 14.10 18.22 0.36
C PHE A 18 14.81 17.81 1.65
N VAL A 19 14.90 16.51 1.94
CA VAL A 19 15.61 16.01 3.10
C VAL A 19 17.12 16.33 3.01
N LEU A 20 17.72 16.13 1.84
CA LEU A 20 19.14 16.44 1.62
C LEU A 20 19.44 17.92 1.82
N ILE A 21 18.59 18.83 1.30
CA ILE A 21 18.75 20.28 1.51
C ILE A 21 18.65 20.61 3.00
N PHE A 22 17.68 20.05 3.70
CA PHE A 22 17.50 20.30 5.14
C PHE A 22 18.73 19.87 5.95
N PHE A 23 19.25 18.68 5.73
CA PHE A 23 20.44 18.19 6.45
C PHE A 23 21.72 18.92 6.05
N PHE A 24 21.84 19.35 4.80
CA PHE A 24 22.94 20.23 4.39
C PHE A 24 22.90 21.58 5.11
N ALA A 25 21.72 22.17 5.26
CA ALA A 25 21.55 23.43 5.98
C ALA A 25 21.89 23.31 7.47
N LEU A 26 21.62 22.14 8.09
CA LEU A 26 21.88 21.90 9.51
C LEU A 26 23.34 21.58 9.82
N ALA A 27 24.01 20.76 9.01
CA ALA A 27 25.30 20.17 9.33
C ALA A 27 26.32 20.18 8.18
N GLY A 28 26.04 20.94 7.11
CA GLY A 28 26.93 21.05 5.95
C GLY A 28 27.20 19.73 5.24
N ALA A 29 28.40 19.56 4.69
CA ALA A 29 28.78 18.36 3.93
C ALA A 29 28.67 17.03 4.71
N PRO A 30 29.04 16.92 5.98
CA PRO A 30 28.84 15.71 6.78
C PRO A 30 27.34 15.34 6.90
N GLY A 31 26.46 16.31 7.15
CA GLY A 31 25.01 16.09 7.22
C GLY A 31 24.46 15.59 5.90
N LEU A 32 24.85 16.18 4.78
CA LEU A 32 24.48 15.76 3.45
C LEU A 32 24.85 14.28 3.18
N THR A 33 26.09 13.90 3.53
CA THR A 33 26.58 12.53 3.29
C THR A 33 25.79 11.49 4.08
N ILE A 34 25.54 11.75 5.36
CA ILE A 34 24.77 10.84 6.21
C ILE A 34 23.32 10.75 5.71
N ALA A 35 22.69 11.89 5.41
CA ALA A 35 21.32 11.92 4.88
C ALA A 35 21.21 11.17 3.55
N LEU A 36 22.17 11.32 2.65
CA LEU A 36 22.19 10.61 1.37
C LEU A 36 22.18 9.09 1.56
N LEU A 37 23.07 8.58 2.42
CA LEU A 37 23.14 7.14 2.69
C LEU A 37 21.82 6.59 3.27
N ILE A 38 21.23 7.31 4.22
CA ILE A 38 19.95 6.94 4.84
C ILE A 38 18.83 6.98 3.81
N MET A 39 18.74 8.05 3.02
CA MET A 39 17.64 8.22 2.06
C MET A 39 17.70 7.18 0.93
N VAL A 40 18.88 6.87 0.40
CA VAL A 40 19.04 5.81 -0.60
C VAL A 40 18.57 4.46 -0.05
N ALA A 41 18.92 4.13 1.18
CA ALA A 41 18.46 2.91 1.83
C ALA A 41 16.94 2.89 2.04
N LEU A 42 16.35 4.01 2.44
CA LEU A 42 14.90 4.17 2.62
C LEU A 42 14.15 4.09 1.29
N ASP A 43 14.63 4.75 0.24
CA ASP A 43 14.01 4.74 -1.09
C ASP A 43 14.00 3.33 -1.68
N ILE A 44 15.12 2.60 -1.58
CA ILE A 44 15.19 1.20 -1.98
C ILE A 44 14.20 0.35 -1.18
N THR A 45 14.16 0.53 0.14
CA THR A 45 13.24 -0.21 1.01
C THR A 45 11.79 0.10 0.69
N ALA A 46 11.44 1.37 0.56
CA ALA A 46 10.09 1.79 0.20
C ALA A 46 9.66 1.22 -1.15
N PHE A 47 10.53 1.29 -2.15
CA PHE A 47 10.22 0.82 -3.49
C PHE A 47 10.02 -0.71 -3.56
N PHE A 48 10.85 -1.49 -2.86
CA PHE A 48 10.82 -2.95 -2.97
C PHE A 48 9.96 -3.65 -1.91
N TYR A 49 9.76 -3.04 -0.74
CA TYR A 49 9.15 -3.71 0.41
C TYR A 49 7.93 -2.99 0.99
N SER A 50 7.51 -1.82 0.44
CA SER A 50 6.37 -1.06 0.98
C SER A 50 5.09 -1.89 1.12
N ASP A 51 4.80 -2.76 0.15
CA ASP A 51 3.65 -3.66 0.16
C ASP A 51 3.65 -4.61 1.37
N LYS A 52 4.80 -5.19 1.68
CA LYS A 52 4.95 -6.10 2.83
C LYS A 52 5.00 -5.37 4.15
N LEU A 53 5.67 -4.19 4.17
CA LEU A 53 5.77 -3.37 5.37
C LEU A 53 4.40 -2.87 5.81
N ILE A 54 3.59 -2.36 4.90
CA ILE A 54 2.24 -1.87 5.22
C ILE A 54 1.39 -3.00 5.82
N LEU A 55 1.40 -4.19 5.22
CA LEU A 55 0.69 -5.34 5.75
C LEU A 55 1.18 -5.73 7.16
N LYS A 56 2.50 -5.64 7.41
CA LYS A 56 3.08 -5.93 8.72
C LYS A 56 2.71 -4.87 9.77
N ILE A 57 2.75 -3.58 9.42
CA ILE A 57 2.37 -2.46 10.31
C ILE A 57 0.93 -2.63 10.77
N PHE A 58 0.02 -2.95 9.85
CA PHE A 58 -1.39 -3.20 10.16
C PHE A 58 -1.67 -4.59 10.75
N LYS A 59 -0.63 -5.38 11.03
CA LYS A 59 -0.76 -6.77 11.55
C LYS A 59 -1.71 -7.61 10.69
N ALA A 60 -1.70 -7.37 9.38
CA ALA A 60 -2.57 -8.04 8.44
C ALA A 60 -2.23 -9.54 8.33
N ARG A 61 -3.23 -10.39 8.50
CA ARG A 61 -3.12 -11.85 8.41
C ARG A 61 -3.66 -12.31 7.06
N LYS A 62 -2.93 -13.18 6.37
CA LYS A 62 -3.42 -13.76 5.13
C LYS A 62 -4.67 -14.61 5.40
N SER A 63 -5.74 -14.33 4.68
CA SER A 63 -6.97 -15.13 4.70
C SER A 63 -6.85 -16.31 3.75
N SER A 64 -7.34 -17.47 4.19
CA SER A 64 -7.47 -18.64 3.34
C SER A 64 -8.89 -18.74 2.76
N TYR A 65 -9.01 -19.43 1.63
CA TYR A 65 -10.33 -19.69 1.03
C TYR A 65 -11.26 -20.44 1.99
N SER A 66 -10.75 -21.39 2.76
CA SER A 66 -11.52 -22.17 3.72
C SER A 66 -12.07 -21.33 4.90
N GLU A 67 -11.45 -20.22 5.23
CA GLU A 67 -11.90 -19.35 6.32
C GLU A 67 -13.07 -18.44 5.90
N LYS A 68 -13.04 -17.94 4.66
CA LYS A 68 -14.02 -16.97 4.13
C LYS A 68 -14.31 -17.23 2.64
N PRO A 69 -14.98 -18.33 2.29
CA PRO A 69 -15.17 -18.72 0.90
C PRO A 69 -15.96 -17.68 0.10
N GLU A 70 -17.02 -17.11 0.67
CA GLU A 70 -17.86 -16.10 0.02
C GLU A 70 -17.09 -14.84 -0.34
N LEU A 71 -16.24 -14.34 0.59
CA LEU A 71 -15.38 -13.18 0.35
C LEU A 71 -14.39 -13.45 -0.78
N HIS A 72 -13.78 -14.62 -0.81
CA HIS A 72 -12.85 -14.99 -1.87
C HIS A 72 -13.52 -15.13 -3.23
N GLU A 73 -14.75 -15.67 -3.30
CA GLU A 73 -15.53 -15.75 -4.53
C GLU A 73 -15.91 -14.36 -5.04
N LEU A 74 -16.38 -13.48 -4.16
CA LEU A 74 -16.69 -12.09 -4.50
C LEU A 74 -15.46 -11.37 -5.10
N ILE A 75 -14.32 -11.48 -4.45
CA ILE A 75 -13.07 -10.85 -4.92
C ILE A 75 -12.64 -11.46 -6.28
N ARG A 76 -12.81 -12.77 -6.46
CA ARG A 76 -12.49 -13.43 -7.73
C ARG A 76 -13.39 -12.93 -8.85
N GLU A 77 -14.69 -12.83 -8.61
CA GLU A 77 -15.66 -12.29 -9.57
C GLU A 77 -15.30 -10.86 -9.99
N LEU A 78 -15.09 -9.97 -9.02
CA LEU A 78 -14.75 -8.57 -9.26
C LEU A 78 -13.41 -8.43 -10.01
N SER A 79 -12.41 -9.24 -9.66
CA SER A 79 -11.11 -9.24 -10.32
C SER A 79 -11.22 -9.71 -11.78
N THR A 80 -12.06 -10.69 -12.05
CA THR A 80 -12.33 -11.19 -13.40
C THR A 80 -13.00 -10.11 -14.25
N ARG A 81 -13.97 -9.39 -13.70
CA ARG A 81 -14.62 -8.24 -14.37
C ARG A 81 -13.63 -7.12 -14.66
N ALA A 82 -12.73 -6.82 -13.72
CA ALA A 82 -11.68 -5.82 -13.87
C ALA A 82 -10.50 -6.28 -14.77
N LYS A 83 -10.48 -7.54 -15.22
CA LYS A 83 -9.42 -8.16 -16.04
C LYS A 83 -8.04 -8.08 -15.37
N ILE A 84 -7.99 -8.25 -14.07
CA ILE A 84 -6.75 -8.27 -13.29
C ILE A 84 -6.54 -9.65 -12.65
N LYS A 85 -5.31 -9.88 -12.21
CA LYS A 85 -5.00 -11.05 -11.37
C LYS A 85 -5.72 -10.90 -10.03
N THR A 86 -6.40 -11.94 -9.58
CA THR A 86 -7.04 -12.00 -8.27
C THR A 86 -6.02 -11.69 -7.17
N PRO A 87 -6.25 -10.67 -6.33
CA PRO A 87 -5.35 -10.29 -5.26
C PRO A 87 -5.34 -11.34 -4.15
N GLN A 88 -4.22 -11.42 -3.43
CA GLN A 88 -4.19 -12.16 -2.18
C GLN A 88 -4.91 -11.36 -1.10
N VAL A 89 -5.81 -12.00 -0.38
CA VAL A 89 -6.66 -11.37 0.64
C VAL A 89 -5.96 -11.40 1.99
N TYR A 90 -5.96 -10.26 2.66
CA TYR A 90 -5.43 -10.09 4.01
C TYR A 90 -6.50 -9.49 4.91
N ILE A 91 -6.64 -9.99 6.13
CA ILE A 91 -7.55 -9.47 7.15
C ILE A 91 -6.74 -8.70 8.19
N ILE A 92 -7.18 -7.48 8.48
CA ILE A 92 -6.60 -6.60 9.49
C ILE A 92 -7.45 -6.68 10.75
N PRO A 93 -6.86 -6.93 11.94
CA PRO A 93 -7.59 -7.01 13.21
C PRO A 93 -7.92 -5.61 13.75
N SER A 94 -8.73 -4.87 13.02
CA SER A 94 -9.21 -3.53 13.39
C SER A 94 -10.73 -3.47 13.29
N ASN A 95 -11.36 -2.79 14.26
CA ASN A 95 -12.80 -2.56 14.26
C ASN A 95 -13.21 -1.33 13.42
N SER A 96 -12.26 -0.47 13.07
CA SER A 96 -12.55 0.66 12.16
C SER A 96 -12.75 0.12 10.74
N PRO A 97 -13.88 0.44 10.07
CA PRO A 97 -14.16 -0.06 8.73
C PRO A 97 -13.20 0.55 7.72
N ASN A 98 -12.38 -0.30 7.09
CA ASN A 98 -11.45 0.12 6.06
C ASN A 98 -11.06 -1.04 5.14
N ALA A 99 -10.71 -0.72 3.90
CA ALA A 99 -10.02 -1.62 2.99
C ALA A 99 -9.02 -0.82 2.17
N PHE A 100 -7.97 -1.47 1.71
CA PHE A 100 -7.04 -0.87 0.76
C PHE A 100 -6.38 -1.90 -0.13
N ALA A 101 -6.10 -1.49 -1.34
CA ALA A 101 -5.38 -2.25 -2.32
C ALA A 101 -3.88 -1.87 -2.31
N THR A 102 -2.99 -2.85 -2.38
CA THR A 102 -1.55 -2.63 -2.37
C THR A 102 -0.83 -3.70 -3.20
N GLY A 103 0.49 -3.56 -3.35
CA GLY A 103 1.31 -4.56 -4.02
C GLY A 103 1.76 -4.13 -5.41
N ARG A 104 1.89 -5.09 -6.30
CA ARG A 104 2.37 -4.90 -7.68
C ARG A 104 1.44 -5.59 -8.66
N PRO A 105 1.43 -5.19 -9.95
CA PRO A 105 0.54 -5.80 -10.95
C PRO A 105 0.60 -7.32 -11.03
N ARG A 106 1.78 -7.89 -10.75
CA ARG A 106 1.98 -9.36 -10.73
C ARG A 106 1.67 -10.03 -9.39
N LYS A 107 1.62 -9.23 -8.30
CA LYS A 107 1.34 -9.69 -6.93
C LYS A 107 0.47 -8.65 -6.21
N PRO A 108 -0.79 -8.50 -6.61
CA PRO A 108 -1.70 -7.59 -5.94
C PRO A 108 -2.14 -8.17 -4.60
N TYR A 109 -2.34 -7.30 -3.62
CA TYR A 109 -2.87 -7.60 -2.31
C TYR A 109 -4.09 -6.72 -2.04
N LEU A 110 -5.07 -7.28 -1.34
CA LEU A 110 -6.26 -6.57 -0.86
C LEU A 110 -6.36 -6.81 0.64
N ALA A 111 -6.22 -5.74 1.40
CA ALA A 111 -6.30 -5.76 2.86
C ALA A 111 -7.65 -5.20 3.30
N ILE A 112 -8.35 -5.92 4.18
CA ILE A 112 -9.72 -5.64 4.61
C ILE A 112 -9.75 -5.73 6.14
N THR A 113 -10.34 -4.77 6.82
CA THR A 113 -10.49 -4.81 8.27
C THR A 113 -11.68 -5.68 8.69
N ASN A 114 -11.61 -6.21 9.91
CA ASN A 114 -12.76 -6.90 10.51
C ASN A 114 -13.98 -5.96 10.61
N GLY A 115 -13.76 -4.68 10.95
CA GLY A 115 -14.83 -3.68 11.01
C GLY A 115 -15.57 -3.55 9.69
N LEU A 116 -14.88 -3.47 8.55
CA LEU A 116 -15.55 -3.41 7.25
C LEU A 116 -16.44 -4.62 6.99
N LEU A 117 -15.94 -5.81 7.33
CA LEU A 117 -16.68 -7.06 7.13
C LEU A 117 -17.87 -7.24 8.08
N SER A 118 -17.88 -6.54 9.23
CA SER A 118 -18.97 -6.63 10.19
C SER A 118 -19.99 -5.52 10.07
N GLU A 119 -19.63 -4.37 9.50
CA GLU A 119 -20.49 -3.19 9.44
C GLU A 119 -21.22 -3.04 8.12
N LEU A 120 -20.66 -3.54 7.01
CA LEU A 120 -21.26 -3.40 5.69
C LEU A 120 -22.15 -4.57 5.31
N GLU A 121 -23.30 -4.27 4.71
CA GLU A 121 -24.15 -5.25 4.05
C GLU A 121 -23.50 -5.74 2.75
N ASP A 122 -23.94 -6.89 2.23
CA ASP A 122 -23.33 -7.54 1.07
C ASP A 122 -23.19 -6.63 -0.16
N GLN A 123 -24.17 -5.78 -0.42
CA GLN A 123 -24.13 -4.85 -1.57
C GLN A 123 -23.14 -3.71 -1.34
N GLU A 124 -23.06 -3.20 -0.13
CA GLU A 124 -22.11 -2.15 0.26
C GLU A 124 -20.67 -2.67 0.22
N LEU A 125 -20.46 -3.87 0.80
CA LEU A 125 -19.19 -4.57 0.75
C LEU A 125 -18.74 -4.81 -0.69
N ARG A 126 -19.65 -5.26 -1.56
CA ARG A 126 -19.38 -5.43 -2.99
C ARG A 126 -18.94 -4.13 -3.64
N GLY A 127 -19.62 -3.01 -3.34
CA GLY A 127 -19.27 -1.68 -3.84
C GLY A 127 -17.90 -1.22 -3.39
N ALA A 128 -17.60 -1.32 -2.09
CA ALA A 128 -16.31 -0.96 -1.51
C ALA A 128 -15.17 -1.79 -2.10
N LEU A 129 -15.33 -3.12 -2.18
CA LEU A 129 -14.31 -4.00 -2.75
C LEU A 129 -14.14 -3.80 -4.27
N ALA A 130 -15.20 -3.48 -5.01
CA ALA A 130 -15.11 -3.14 -6.42
C ALA A 130 -14.27 -1.87 -6.63
N HIS A 131 -14.44 -0.87 -5.76
CA HIS A 131 -13.65 0.35 -5.78
C HIS A 131 -12.15 0.07 -5.57
N GLU A 132 -11.81 -0.71 -4.56
CA GLU A 132 -10.42 -1.10 -4.27
C GLU A 132 -9.80 -1.95 -5.40
N ILE A 133 -10.58 -2.85 -6.00
CA ILE A 133 -10.14 -3.65 -7.14
C ILE A 133 -9.94 -2.78 -8.40
N ALA A 134 -10.72 -1.73 -8.57
CA ALA A 134 -10.50 -0.77 -9.64
C ALA A 134 -9.15 -0.04 -9.49
N HIS A 135 -8.74 0.30 -8.26
CA HIS A 135 -7.40 0.82 -7.98
C HIS A 135 -6.28 -0.17 -8.35
N LEU A 136 -6.50 -1.48 -8.13
CA LEU A 136 -5.55 -2.51 -8.58
C LEU A 136 -5.44 -2.61 -10.11
N SER A 137 -6.49 -2.25 -10.82
CA SER A 137 -6.50 -2.23 -12.30
C SER A 137 -5.85 -0.96 -12.85
N SER A 138 -5.82 0.11 -12.07
CA SER A 138 -5.14 1.35 -12.45
C SER A 138 -3.63 1.12 -12.49
N LYS A 139 -2.95 1.86 -13.35
CA LYS A 139 -1.49 1.72 -13.50
C LYS A 139 -0.69 2.37 -12.36
N ASP A 140 -1.37 2.99 -11.40
CA ASP A 140 -0.75 3.79 -10.32
C ASP A 140 -0.62 3.04 -8.98
N ILE A 141 -0.79 1.71 -8.98
CA ILE A 141 -0.77 0.89 -7.77
C ILE A 141 0.52 1.06 -6.93
N LEU A 142 1.69 1.21 -7.57
CA LEU A 142 2.95 1.42 -6.85
C LEU A 142 2.98 2.78 -6.16
N LEU A 143 2.53 3.82 -6.86
CA LEU A 143 2.46 5.17 -6.29
C LEU A 143 1.53 5.18 -5.07
N THR A 144 0.33 4.61 -5.20
CA THR A 144 -0.63 4.49 -4.10
C THR A 144 -0.03 3.70 -2.93
N THR A 145 0.64 2.58 -3.20
CA THR A 145 1.28 1.75 -2.16
C THR A 145 2.37 2.52 -1.40
N VAL A 146 3.25 3.23 -2.12
CA VAL A 146 4.32 4.03 -1.50
C VAL A 146 3.74 5.20 -0.71
N SER A 147 2.76 5.90 -1.26
CA SER A 147 2.09 7.02 -0.56
C SER A 147 1.37 6.55 0.71
N SER A 148 0.66 5.43 0.65
CA SER A 148 -0.02 4.83 1.82
C SER A 148 0.99 4.39 2.89
N PHE A 149 2.13 3.83 2.48
CA PHE A 149 3.21 3.48 3.39
C PHE A 149 3.78 4.70 4.10
N LEU A 150 4.06 5.78 3.36
CA LEU A 150 4.56 7.03 3.94
C LEU A 150 3.55 7.65 4.92
N ALA A 151 2.26 7.67 4.55
CA ALA A 151 1.19 8.14 5.43
C ALA A 151 1.08 7.28 6.70
N ALA A 152 1.15 5.97 6.59
CA ALA A 152 1.13 5.05 7.72
C ALA A 152 2.33 5.25 8.66
N MET A 153 3.52 5.51 8.11
CA MET A 153 4.71 5.85 8.91
C MET A 153 4.51 7.13 9.71
N VAL A 154 4.01 8.18 9.08
CA VAL A 154 3.73 9.46 9.77
C VAL A 154 2.76 9.25 10.92
N LEU A 155 1.64 8.56 10.66
CA LEU A 155 0.64 8.25 11.71
C LEU A 155 1.22 7.39 12.84
N TYR A 156 2.10 6.44 12.53
CA TYR A 156 2.76 5.61 13.55
C TYR A 156 3.73 6.41 14.43
N LEU A 157 4.41 7.40 13.87
CA LEU A 157 5.37 8.24 14.60
C LEU A 157 4.69 9.34 15.44
N THR A 158 3.41 9.66 15.16
CA THR A 158 2.65 10.70 15.87
C THR A 158 1.74 10.16 16.98
N ASN A 159 1.64 8.84 17.13
CA ASN A 159 0.91 8.16 18.21
C ASN A 159 1.89 7.53 19.21
#